data_397fbc3791141bd3d04f203cc42fdad7
#
_entry.id   397fbc3791141bd3d04f203cc42fdad7
#
_cell.length_a   1.000
_cell.length_b   1.000
_cell.length_c   1.000
_cell.angle_alpha   90.00
_cell.angle_beta   90.00
_cell.angle_gamma   90.00
#
_symmetry.space_group_name_H-M   'P 1'
#
loop_
_entity.id
_entity.type
_entity.pdbx_description
1 polymer ?
#
loop_
_entity_poly.entity_id
_entity_poly.type
_entity_poly.pdbx_seq_one_letter_code
_entity_poly.pdbx_strand_id
1 'polypeptide(L)'
;MELDRAASICTAEDGAGFVWLGIVEPEPQELELVQDRFGLHDLAVEDAQSFHLRPKVEQYEDDEKILFVVLRTARYDDEREEVEFGEVSIFVGPTFVITVRQGVASDLHGARLRLEEKPELLAYGTAAALWAILDKVVDDYTPVVEGLERDIEEVERTVFAGSVAPTERIYSLRREVTDFYRAVHPLLAPLAGVERGAFTEVGPELHPYFRDVHDHLRLVNEEVTAQRDLLTTCLEANMAVISVEQTKISVRQNDSMRQLTMLATVFLPLTFVTGFFGQNFGFLVRHVNTVWDFVLFGIGGLLLPCAVLVYWIRHSDTA
;
A
#
# COMPACT_ATOMS: atom_id res chain seq x y z
N MET A 1 -14.97 41.03 -3.32
CA MET A 1 -15.67 41.64 -2.16
C MET A 1 -15.33 40.97 -0.84
N GLU A 2 -15.33 39.65 -0.71
CA GLU A 2 -14.91 38.95 0.54
C GLU A 2 -13.42 39.03 0.79
N LEU A 3 -12.57 38.80 -0.25
CA LEU A 3 -11.12 38.92 -0.18
C LEU A 3 -10.64 40.33 0.20
N ASP A 4 -11.23 41.37 -0.37
CA ASP A 4 -10.90 42.77 -0.04
C ASP A 4 -11.24 43.10 1.41
N ARG A 5 -12.36 42.56 1.93
CA ARG A 5 -12.75 42.72 3.32
C ARG A 5 -11.81 41.96 4.27
N ALA A 6 -11.39 40.73 3.89
CA ALA A 6 -10.44 39.95 4.65
C ALA A 6 -9.05 40.66 4.74
N ALA A 7 -8.53 41.14 3.61
CA ALA A 7 -7.30 41.91 3.58
C ALA A 7 -7.37 43.21 4.37
N SER A 8 -8.53 43.92 4.32
CA SER A 8 -8.72 45.17 5.11
C SER A 8 -8.74 44.93 6.62
N ILE A 9 -9.22 43.75 7.08
CA ILE A 9 -9.17 43.38 8.50
C ILE A 9 -7.73 43.13 8.95
N CYS A 10 -6.90 42.51 8.10
CA CYS A 10 -5.49 42.26 8.40
C CYS A 10 -4.64 43.51 8.49
N THR A 11 -5.03 44.60 7.79
CA THR A 11 -4.35 45.89 7.78
C THR A 11 -4.90 46.89 8.79
N ALA A 12 -5.98 46.55 9.51
CA ALA A 12 -6.55 47.44 10.51
C ALA A 12 -5.64 47.55 11.74
N GLU A 13 -5.29 48.79 12.14
CA GLU A 13 -4.39 49.08 13.25
C GLU A 13 -4.89 48.64 14.65
N ASP A 14 -6.15 48.19 14.78
CA ASP A 14 -6.75 47.77 16.05
C ASP A 14 -6.37 46.37 16.54
N GLY A 15 -5.49 45.63 15.83
CA GLY A 15 -4.65 44.50 16.31
C GLY A 15 -5.31 43.34 17.07
N ALA A 16 -6.65 43.28 17.15
CA ALA A 16 -7.34 42.36 18.06
C ALA A 16 -7.81 41.04 17.42
N GLY A 17 -7.38 40.71 16.19
CA GLY A 17 -7.86 39.51 15.54
C GLY A 17 -6.99 39.07 14.34
N PHE A 18 -7.30 37.92 13.83
CA PHE A 18 -6.74 37.41 12.59
C PHE A 18 -7.83 36.91 11.65
N VAL A 19 -7.49 36.74 10.38
CA VAL A 19 -8.38 36.19 9.36
C VAL A 19 -8.02 34.75 9.05
N TRP A 20 -8.99 33.86 9.09
CA TRP A 20 -8.81 32.50 8.55
C TRP A 20 -9.60 32.36 7.24
N LEU A 21 -8.86 32.29 6.12
CA LEU A 21 -9.40 32.15 4.77
C LEU A 21 -9.23 30.69 4.31
N GLY A 22 -10.33 30.05 3.91
CA GLY A 22 -10.30 28.71 3.32
C GLY A 22 -10.64 28.76 1.83
N ILE A 23 -9.78 28.20 1.00
CA ILE A 23 -9.95 28.11 -0.45
C ILE A 23 -9.93 26.63 -0.85
N VAL A 24 -10.83 26.22 -1.73
CA VAL A 24 -10.97 24.83 -2.17
C VAL A 24 -10.77 24.78 -3.67
N GLU A 25 -9.80 23.99 -4.12
CA GLU A 25 -9.50 23.78 -5.54
C GLU A 25 -9.45 25.08 -6.35
N PRO A 26 -8.62 26.07 -5.91
CA PRO A 26 -8.60 27.38 -6.57
C PRO A 26 -8.10 27.31 -7.99
N GLU A 27 -8.65 28.17 -8.84
CA GLU A 27 -8.02 28.45 -10.14
C GLU A 27 -6.73 29.26 -9.93
N PRO A 28 -5.72 29.14 -10.83
CA PRO A 28 -4.45 29.89 -10.69
C PRO A 28 -4.63 31.39 -10.49
N GLN A 29 -5.61 32.00 -11.15
CA GLN A 29 -5.92 33.42 -11.04
C GLN A 29 -6.45 33.82 -9.65
N GLU A 30 -7.15 32.92 -8.95
CA GLU A 30 -7.62 33.16 -7.58
C GLU A 30 -6.47 33.17 -6.60
N LEU A 31 -5.48 32.27 -6.77
CA LEU A 31 -4.27 32.24 -5.96
C LEU A 31 -3.37 33.46 -6.20
N GLU A 32 -3.24 33.93 -7.47
CA GLU A 32 -2.53 35.16 -7.79
C GLU A 32 -3.15 36.38 -7.06
N LEU A 33 -4.49 36.47 -7.04
CA LEU A 33 -5.18 37.53 -6.30
C LEU A 33 -4.93 37.47 -4.77
N VAL A 34 -4.88 36.27 -4.23
CA VAL A 34 -4.57 36.07 -2.79
C VAL A 34 -3.10 36.43 -2.52
N GLN A 35 -2.19 36.02 -3.41
CA GLN A 35 -0.78 36.37 -3.33
C GLN A 35 -0.56 37.89 -3.28
N ASP A 36 -1.15 38.62 -4.21
CA ASP A 36 -1.02 40.09 -4.30
C ASP A 36 -1.57 40.79 -3.06
N ARG A 37 -2.65 40.24 -2.46
CA ARG A 37 -3.35 40.87 -1.31
C ARG A 37 -2.68 40.59 0.02
N PHE A 38 -2.06 39.43 0.19
CA PHE A 38 -1.45 38.98 1.46
C PHE A 38 0.08 38.96 1.42
N GLY A 39 0.70 39.34 0.31
CA GLY A 39 2.14 39.37 0.17
C GLY A 39 2.81 37.99 0.25
N LEU A 40 2.15 36.96 -0.34
CA LEU A 40 2.67 35.60 -0.28
C LEU A 40 3.87 35.43 -1.21
N HIS A 41 4.85 34.64 -0.79
CA HIS A 41 6.04 34.36 -1.56
C HIS A 41 5.71 33.55 -2.82
N ASP A 42 6.31 33.92 -3.97
CA ASP A 42 6.06 33.29 -5.28
C ASP A 42 6.21 31.77 -5.25
N LEU A 43 7.30 31.26 -4.65
CA LEU A 43 7.56 29.82 -4.55
C LEU A 43 6.51 29.08 -3.70
N ALA A 44 6.01 29.70 -2.64
CA ALA A 44 4.97 29.09 -1.80
C ALA A 44 3.63 29.02 -2.52
N VAL A 45 3.34 29.99 -3.39
CA VAL A 45 2.12 29.98 -4.24
C VAL A 45 2.25 28.97 -5.37
N GLU A 46 3.41 28.86 -6.01
CA GLU A 46 3.72 27.82 -7.00
C GLU A 46 3.54 26.43 -6.40
N ASP A 47 4.05 26.22 -5.19
CA ASP A 47 3.87 24.97 -4.48
C ASP A 47 2.40 24.69 -4.13
N ALA A 48 1.64 25.67 -3.68
CA ALA A 48 0.21 25.51 -3.38
C ALA A 48 -0.66 25.21 -4.63
N GLN A 49 -0.14 25.43 -5.84
CA GLN A 49 -0.77 25.02 -7.11
C GLN A 49 -0.44 23.58 -7.49
N SER A 50 0.59 22.98 -6.89
CA SER A 50 1.10 21.66 -7.24
C SER A 50 0.74 20.65 -6.15
N PHE A 51 0.42 19.41 -6.55
CA PHE A 51 0.16 18.34 -5.60
C PHE A 51 1.48 17.70 -5.14
N HIS A 52 1.73 17.64 -3.84
CA HIS A 52 2.96 17.14 -3.25
C HIS A 52 2.81 15.71 -2.73
N LEU A 53 3.85 14.91 -2.94
CA LEU A 53 3.90 13.55 -2.39
C LEU A 53 4.29 13.51 -0.90
N ARG A 54 4.83 14.61 -0.37
CA ARG A 54 5.34 14.69 1.00
C ARG A 54 4.98 16.03 1.64
N PRO A 55 4.61 16.01 2.92
CA PRO A 55 4.48 17.23 3.69
C PRO A 55 5.79 18.00 3.76
N LYS A 56 5.70 19.32 3.88
CA LYS A 56 6.84 20.19 4.09
C LYS A 56 6.47 21.38 4.97
N VAL A 57 7.48 21.94 5.60
CA VAL A 57 7.37 23.17 6.38
C VAL A 57 8.54 24.06 5.98
N GLU A 58 8.21 25.26 5.49
CA GLU A 58 9.17 26.24 5.01
C GLU A 58 8.85 27.60 5.60
N GLN A 59 9.88 28.36 5.90
CA GLN A 59 9.78 29.73 6.38
C GLN A 59 10.45 30.64 5.37
N TYR A 60 9.71 31.62 4.87
CA TYR A 60 10.21 32.62 3.94
C TYR A 60 10.54 33.89 4.73
N GLU A 61 11.81 34.35 4.61
CA GLU A 61 12.36 35.51 5.36
C GLU A 61 12.24 36.82 4.56
N ASP A 62 11.13 37.02 3.85
CA ASP A 62 10.82 38.32 3.28
C ASP A 62 10.28 39.28 4.39
N ASP A 63 9.90 40.52 4.06
CA ASP A 63 9.52 41.57 5.01
C ASP A 63 8.50 41.15 6.09
N GLU A 64 7.71 40.09 5.84
CA GLU A 64 6.84 39.45 6.81
C GLU A 64 7.23 37.97 6.95
N LYS A 65 7.44 37.51 8.19
CA LYS A 65 7.71 36.11 8.49
C LYS A 65 6.46 35.25 8.23
N ILE A 66 6.38 34.65 7.05
CA ILE A 66 5.29 33.76 6.67
C ILE A 66 5.79 32.33 6.78
N LEU A 67 5.08 31.51 7.58
CA LEU A 67 5.28 30.07 7.65
C LEU A 67 4.38 29.39 6.62
N PHE A 68 5.00 28.60 5.74
CA PHE A 68 4.30 27.79 4.75
C PHE A 68 4.36 26.32 5.14
N VAL A 69 3.19 25.69 5.24
CA VAL A 69 3.05 24.27 5.65
C VAL A 69 2.21 23.55 4.63
N VAL A 70 2.73 22.44 4.13
CA VAL A 70 1.99 21.52 3.27
C VAL A 70 1.72 20.23 4.05
N LEU A 71 0.46 19.86 4.16
CA LEU A 71 0.01 18.63 4.82
C LEU A 71 -0.70 17.75 3.79
N ARG A 72 -0.43 16.45 3.83
CA ARG A 72 -1.26 15.48 3.12
C ARG A 72 -2.41 15.05 4.02
N THR A 73 -3.62 15.20 3.54
CA THR A 73 -4.80 14.63 4.17
C THR A 73 -5.03 13.22 3.65
N ALA A 74 -5.63 12.37 4.47
CA ALA A 74 -5.97 11.01 4.09
C ALA A 74 -7.35 10.65 4.65
N ARG A 75 -8.09 9.82 3.91
CA ARG A 75 -9.36 9.24 4.33
C ARG A 75 -9.42 7.80 3.85
N TYR A 76 -9.89 6.90 4.70
CA TYR A 76 -10.18 5.53 4.31
C TYR A 76 -11.60 5.44 3.75
N ASP A 77 -11.74 4.88 2.54
CA ASP A 77 -13.02 4.58 1.90
C ASP A 77 -13.37 3.09 2.18
N ASP A 78 -14.30 2.87 3.10
CA ASP A 78 -14.73 1.52 3.50
C ASP A 78 -15.44 0.74 2.37
N GLU A 79 -16.00 1.41 1.36
CA GLU A 79 -16.68 0.74 0.23
C GLU A 79 -15.69 0.22 -0.81
N ARG A 80 -14.59 0.96 -1.02
CA ARG A 80 -13.55 0.62 -2.00
C ARG A 80 -12.37 -0.10 -1.38
N GLU A 81 -12.28 -0.07 -0.04
CA GLU A 81 -11.12 -0.56 0.73
C GLU A 81 -9.82 0.09 0.23
N GLU A 82 -9.84 1.41 0.09
CA GLU A 82 -8.71 2.19 -0.44
C GLU A 82 -8.50 3.47 0.39
N VAL A 83 -7.25 3.94 0.44
CA VAL A 83 -6.90 5.22 1.06
C VAL A 83 -6.94 6.32 0.00
N GLU A 84 -7.84 7.27 0.19
CA GLU A 84 -7.91 8.48 -0.61
C GLU A 84 -7.04 9.58 0.01
N PHE A 85 -6.31 10.31 -0.83
CA PHE A 85 -5.41 11.37 -0.40
C PHE A 85 -5.84 12.73 -0.93
N GLY A 86 -5.61 13.75 -0.10
CA GLY A 86 -5.69 15.14 -0.48
C GLY A 86 -4.50 15.92 0.05
N GLU A 87 -4.57 17.25 -0.08
CA GLU A 87 -3.54 18.17 0.38
C GLU A 87 -4.16 19.43 0.96
N VAL A 88 -3.52 19.96 1.99
CA VAL A 88 -3.79 21.26 2.55
C VAL A 88 -2.49 22.05 2.61
N SER A 89 -2.41 23.11 1.81
CA SER A 89 -1.34 24.12 1.90
C SER A 89 -1.81 25.25 2.82
N ILE A 90 -0.98 25.62 3.79
CA ILE A 90 -1.30 26.56 4.85
C ILE A 90 -0.27 27.69 4.83
N PHE A 91 -0.75 28.91 4.67
CA PHE A 91 0.08 30.10 4.86
C PHE A 91 -0.30 30.74 6.20
N VAL A 92 0.68 30.86 7.08
CA VAL A 92 0.50 31.45 8.41
C VAL A 92 1.31 32.71 8.50
N GLY A 93 0.62 33.84 8.47
CA GLY A 93 1.19 35.16 8.70
C GLY A 93 0.86 35.68 10.09
N PRO A 94 1.30 36.89 10.45
CA PRO A 94 1.03 37.50 11.75
C PRO A 94 -0.46 37.73 12.03
N THR A 95 -1.24 38.03 10.97
CA THR A 95 -2.66 38.44 11.09
C THR A 95 -3.59 37.58 10.22
N PHE A 96 -3.07 36.56 9.56
CA PHE A 96 -3.87 35.70 8.71
C PHE A 96 -3.43 34.23 8.73
N VAL A 97 -4.40 33.34 8.48
CA VAL A 97 -4.17 31.94 8.10
C VAL A 97 -4.94 31.68 6.82
N ILE A 98 -4.25 31.25 5.77
CA ILE A 98 -4.86 30.89 4.50
C ILE A 98 -4.67 29.40 4.28
N THR A 99 -5.75 28.67 4.04
CA THR A 99 -5.73 27.25 3.75
C THR A 99 -6.20 26.99 2.33
N VAL A 100 -5.35 26.37 1.51
CA VAL A 100 -5.67 25.91 0.15
C VAL A 100 -5.83 24.39 0.20
N ARG A 101 -6.99 23.89 -0.17
CA ARG A 101 -7.34 22.47 -0.10
C ARG A 101 -7.50 21.89 -1.49
N GLN A 102 -6.91 20.71 -1.72
CA GLN A 102 -6.99 19.96 -2.97
C GLN A 102 -7.32 18.48 -2.67
N GLY A 103 -8.19 17.88 -3.48
CA GLY A 103 -8.60 16.49 -3.32
C GLY A 103 -9.41 16.23 -2.04
N VAL A 104 -9.23 15.07 -1.42
CA VAL A 104 -9.95 14.69 -0.21
C VAL A 104 -9.45 15.48 0.99
N ALA A 105 -10.22 16.45 1.42
CA ALA A 105 -9.82 17.37 2.48
C ALA A 105 -10.42 16.99 3.83
N SER A 106 -9.63 17.20 4.90
CA SER A 106 -10.12 17.19 6.28
C SER A 106 -11.18 18.27 6.50
N ASP A 107 -12.11 18.05 7.43
CA ASP A 107 -13.13 19.02 7.81
C ASP A 107 -12.53 20.17 8.64
N LEU A 108 -11.88 21.10 7.96
CA LEU A 108 -11.30 22.29 8.60
C LEU A 108 -12.37 23.27 9.11
N HIS A 109 -13.61 23.20 8.60
CA HIS A 109 -14.70 24.00 9.13
C HIS A 109 -15.04 23.58 10.56
N GLY A 110 -15.15 22.28 10.80
CA GLY A 110 -15.36 21.74 12.15
C GLY A 110 -14.20 22.06 13.10
N ALA A 111 -12.95 22.01 12.61
CA ALA A 111 -11.77 22.42 13.39
C ALA A 111 -11.85 23.90 13.80
N ARG A 112 -12.23 24.78 12.85
CA ARG A 112 -12.43 26.20 13.14
C ARG A 112 -13.52 26.44 14.19
N LEU A 113 -14.68 25.82 14.05
CA LEU A 113 -15.77 25.97 15.02
C LEU A 113 -15.35 25.54 16.43
N ARG A 114 -14.63 24.41 16.56
CA ARG A 114 -14.10 23.95 17.86
C ARG A 114 -13.09 24.93 18.47
N LEU A 115 -12.29 25.61 17.64
CA LEU A 115 -11.37 26.64 18.11
C LEU A 115 -12.14 27.89 18.56
N GLU A 116 -13.18 28.31 17.83
CA GLU A 116 -14.05 29.45 18.20
C GLU A 116 -14.77 29.23 19.54
N GLU A 117 -15.06 27.96 19.90
CA GLU A 117 -15.64 27.59 21.20
C GLU A 117 -14.64 27.71 22.37
N LYS A 118 -13.32 27.89 22.06
CA LYS A 118 -12.24 28.00 23.06
C LYS A 118 -11.56 29.38 22.96
N PRO A 119 -12.16 30.45 23.49
CA PRO A 119 -11.64 31.83 23.39
C PRO A 119 -10.21 31.96 23.95
N GLU A 120 -9.87 31.16 24.98
CA GLU A 120 -8.54 31.13 25.60
C GLU A 120 -7.47 30.69 24.61
N LEU A 121 -7.75 29.68 23.75
CA LEU A 121 -6.86 29.22 22.71
C LEU A 121 -6.86 30.18 21.52
N LEU A 122 -8.04 30.68 21.14
CA LEU A 122 -8.18 31.62 20.03
C LEU A 122 -7.37 32.91 20.28
N ALA A 123 -7.16 33.31 21.54
CA ALA A 123 -6.35 34.44 21.92
C ALA A 123 -4.86 34.32 21.52
N TYR A 124 -4.37 33.11 21.24
CA TYR A 124 -3.02 32.91 20.72
C TYR A 124 -2.90 33.13 19.19
N GLY A 125 -3.98 33.61 18.56
CA GLY A 125 -3.94 34.07 17.17
C GLY A 125 -3.74 32.99 16.14
N THR A 126 -2.92 33.29 15.12
CA THR A 126 -2.68 32.43 13.96
C THR A 126 -2.02 31.09 14.31
N ALA A 127 -1.19 31.06 15.36
CA ALA A 127 -0.59 29.82 15.84
C ALA A 127 -1.61 28.83 16.42
N ALA A 128 -2.68 29.32 17.06
CA ALA A 128 -3.77 28.47 17.51
C ALA A 128 -4.58 27.89 16.34
N ALA A 129 -4.76 28.65 15.27
CA ALA A 129 -5.40 28.14 14.06
C ALA A 129 -4.53 27.06 13.37
N LEU A 130 -3.21 27.27 13.29
CA LEU A 130 -2.27 26.25 12.79
C LEU A 130 -2.36 24.95 13.62
N TRP A 131 -2.35 25.09 14.96
CA TRP A 131 -2.53 23.94 15.84
C TRP A 131 -3.85 23.22 15.54
N ALA A 132 -4.97 23.91 15.45
CA ALA A 132 -6.28 23.30 15.22
C ALA A 132 -6.37 22.56 13.86
N ILE A 133 -5.64 23.05 12.85
CA ILE A 133 -5.54 22.37 11.54
C ILE A 133 -4.71 21.10 11.66
N LEU A 134 -3.54 21.17 12.29
CA LEU A 134 -2.65 20.03 12.48
C LEU A 134 -3.30 18.95 13.33
N ASP A 135 -3.92 19.32 14.43
CA ASP A 135 -4.68 18.44 15.32
C ASP A 135 -5.76 17.67 14.53
N LYS A 136 -6.57 18.39 13.75
CA LYS A 136 -7.60 17.76 12.93
C LYS A 136 -7.06 16.82 11.86
N VAL A 137 -5.98 17.20 11.17
CA VAL A 137 -5.39 16.36 10.13
C VAL A 137 -4.77 15.09 10.71
N VAL A 138 -4.10 15.20 11.87
CA VAL A 138 -3.52 14.05 12.56
C VAL A 138 -4.59 13.14 13.14
N ASP A 139 -5.67 13.69 13.70
CA ASP A 139 -6.82 12.90 14.15
C ASP A 139 -7.45 12.10 13.02
N ASP A 140 -7.53 12.68 11.81
CA ASP A 140 -8.07 12.01 10.62
C ASP A 140 -7.20 10.84 10.13
N TYR A 141 -5.96 10.73 10.56
CA TYR A 141 -5.10 9.58 10.23
C TYR A 141 -5.47 8.30 11.00
N THR A 142 -6.06 8.42 12.19
CA THR A 142 -6.44 7.26 13.01
C THR A 142 -7.43 6.32 12.30
N PRO A 143 -8.55 6.80 11.73
CA PRO A 143 -9.45 5.94 10.96
C PRO A 143 -8.79 5.27 9.74
N VAL A 144 -7.77 5.93 9.16
CA VAL A 144 -7.02 5.35 8.03
C VAL A 144 -6.17 4.17 8.49
N VAL A 145 -5.47 4.32 9.62
CA VAL A 145 -4.69 3.23 10.25
C VAL A 145 -5.59 2.02 10.54
N GLU A 146 -6.76 2.27 11.16
CA GLU A 146 -7.72 1.23 11.52
C GLU A 146 -8.31 0.52 10.28
N GLY A 147 -8.55 1.28 9.18
CA GLY A 147 -9.01 0.72 7.92
C GLY A 147 -7.97 -0.21 7.31
N LEU A 148 -6.74 0.26 7.17
CA LEU A 148 -5.62 -0.53 6.66
C LEU A 148 -5.33 -1.76 7.53
N GLU A 149 -5.46 -1.66 8.86
CA GLU A 149 -5.28 -2.78 9.78
C GLU A 149 -6.27 -3.91 9.48
N ARG A 150 -7.56 -3.58 9.31
CA ARG A 150 -8.59 -4.57 8.97
C ARG A 150 -8.27 -5.33 7.69
N ASP A 151 -7.84 -4.62 6.64
CA ASP A 151 -7.50 -5.22 5.35
C ASP A 151 -6.26 -6.12 5.45
N ILE A 152 -5.25 -5.67 6.19
CA ILE A 152 -4.02 -6.42 6.41
C ILE A 152 -4.30 -7.69 7.20
N GLU A 153 -5.12 -7.63 8.26
CA GLU A 153 -5.53 -8.81 9.03
C GLU A 153 -6.28 -9.84 8.18
N GLU A 154 -7.08 -9.42 7.20
CA GLU A 154 -7.77 -10.35 6.30
C GLU A 154 -6.77 -11.11 5.43
N VAL A 155 -5.81 -10.40 4.85
CA VAL A 155 -4.72 -11.00 4.07
C VAL A 155 -3.86 -11.91 4.93
N GLU A 156 -3.48 -11.46 6.12
CA GLU A 156 -2.70 -12.24 7.09
C GLU A 156 -3.39 -13.56 7.43
N ARG A 157 -4.66 -13.51 7.81
CA ARG A 157 -5.45 -14.72 8.12
C ARG A 157 -5.46 -15.70 6.95
N THR A 158 -5.61 -15.21 5.72
CA THR A 158 -5.62 -16.04 4.52
C THR A 158 -4.28 -16.74 4.29
N VAL A 159 -3.18 -16.00 4.39
CA VAL A 159 -1.82 -16.51 4.17
C VAL A 159 -1.45 -17.54 5.25
N PHE A 160 -1.67 -17.22 6.53
CA PHE A 160 -1.30 -18.12 7.65
C PHE A 160 -2.26 -19.32 7.80
N ALA A 161 -3.44 -19.29 7.20
CA ALA A 161 -4.27 -20.48 7.02
C ALA A 161 -3.71 -21.46 5.97
N GLY A 162 -2.58 -21.14 5.35
CA GLY A 162 -1.96 -21.94 4.30
C GLY A 162 -2.67 -21.85 2.95
N SER A 163 -3.50 -20.83 2.76
CA SER A 163 -4.18 -20.53 1.50
C SER A 163 -3.38 -19.47 0.73
N VAL A 164 -3.42 -19.57 -0.60
CA VAL A 164 -2.79 -18.55 -1.45
C VAL A 164 -3.66 -17.30 -1.45
N ALA A 165 -3.14 -16.22 -0.85
CA ALA A 165 -3.77 -14.91 -0.96
C ALA A 165 -3.50 -14.30 -2.35
N PRO A 166 -4.41 -13.44 -2.88
CA PRO A 166 -4.14 -12.71 -4.10
C PRO A 166 -2.92 -11.80 -3.93
N THR A 167 -1.82 -12.15 -4.61
CA THR A 167 -0.56 -11.39 -4.52
C THR A 167 -0.76 -9.92 -4.89
N GLU A 168 -1.66 -9.64 -5.82
CA GLU A 168 -2.03 -8.31 -6.27
C GLU A 168 -2.61 -7.46 -5.13
N ARG A 169 -3.47 -8.05 -4.26
CA ARG A 169 -4.02 -7.37 -3.09
C ARG A 169 -2.94 -7.01 -2.07
N ILE A 170 -1.96 -7.91 -1.83
CA ILE A 170 -0.82 -7.61 -0.95
C ILE A 170 0.01 -6.44 -1.48
N TYR A 171 0.22 -6.37 -2.80
CA TYR A 171 0.95 -5.26 -3.42
C TYR A 171 0.18 -3.95 -3.38
N SER A 172 -1.16 -3.94 -3.58
CA SER A 172 -1.96 -2.73 -3.47
C SER A 172 -1.93 -2.18 -2.06
N LEU A 173 -2.19 -3.01 -1.04
CA LEU A 173 -2.10 -2.62 0.37
C LEU A 173 -0.71 -2.08 0.73
N ARG A 174 0.35 -2.75 0.27
CA ARG A 174 1.72 -2.27 0.51
C ARG A 174 1.96 -0.89 -0.10
N ARG A 175 1.40 -0.62 -1.26
CA ARG A 175 1.49 0.70 -1.90
C ARG A 175 0.76 1.75 -1.09
N GLU A 176 -0.48 1.48 -0.68
CA GLU A 176 -1.30 2.38 0.13
C GLU A 176 -0.63 2.72 1.46
N VAL A 177 -0.18 1.70 2.22
CA VAL A 177 0.56 1.89 3.47
C VAL A 177 1.86 2.69 3.25
N THR A 178 2.55 2.48 2.12
CA THR A 178 3.76 3.24 1.79
C THR A 178 3.44 4.70 1.47
N ASP A 179 2.37 4.96 0.74
CA ASP A 179 1.94 6.32 0.41
C ASP A 179 1.42 7.04 1.65
N PHE A 180 0.73 6.33 2.54
CA PHE A 180 0.31 6.87 3.84
C PHE A 180 1.52 7.15 4.76
N TYR A 181 2.50 6.26 4.82
CA TYR A 181 3.76 6.53 5.52
C TYR A 181 4.47 7.80 5.03
N ARG A 182 4.44 8.05 3.71
CA ARG A 182 5.00 9.29 3.13
C ARG A 182 4.22 10.54 3.51
N ALA A 183 2.94 10.40 3.83
CA ALA A 183 2.12 11.50 4.33
C ALA A 183 2.41 11.81 5.81
N VAL A 184 2.68 10.79 6.62
CA VAL A 184 2.80 10.88 8.09
C VAL A 184 4.23 11.18 8.53
N HIS A 185 5.18 10.34 8.12
CA HIS A 185 6.55 10.33 8.66
C HIS A 185 7.29 11.67 8.57
N PRO A 186 7.24 12.42 7.44
CA PRO A 186 7.98 13.67 7.32
C PRO A 186 7.51 14.78 8.26
N LEU A 187 6.30 14.69 8.82
CA LEU A 187 5.77 15.68 9.76
C LEU A 187 6.38 15.59 11.17
N LEU A 188 6.95 14.44 11.54
CA LEU A 188 7.53 14.24 12.87
C LEU A 188 8.65 15.25 13.18
N ALA A 189 9.53 15.49 12.23
CA ALA A 189 10.68 16.38 12.45
C ALA A 189 10.25 17.86 12.64
N PRO A 190 9.35 18.44 11.83
CA PRO A 190 8.81 19.78 12.06
C PRO A 190 8.10 19.93 13.40
N LEU A 191 7.21 18.98 13.77
CA LEU A 191 6.50 19.05 15.06
C LEU A 191 7.45 18.97 16.26
N ALA A 192 8.45 18.09 16.20
CA ALA A 192 9.52 18.09 17.20
C ALA A 192 10.34 19.39 17.19
N GLY A 193 10.40 20.11 16.06
CA GLY A 193 10.99 21.45 15.94
C GLY A 193 10.20 22.49 16.73
N VAL A 194 8.88 22.46 16.63
CA VAL A 194 7.97 23.36 17.39
C VAL A 194 8.23 23.21 18.89
N GLU A 195 8.31 21.99 19.40
CA GLU A 195 8.58 21.73 20.81
C GLU A 195 9.93 22.36 21.29
N ARG A 196 10.92 22.42 20.41
CA ARG A 196 12.23 23.01 20.70
C ARG A 196 12.27 24.53 20.47
N GLY A 197 11.15 25.15 20.09
CA GLY A 197 11.05 26.58 19.81
C GLY A 197 11.74 26.99 18.49
N ALA A 198 11.77 26.09 17.50
CA ALA A 198 12.37 26.38 16.20
C ALA A 198 11.53 27.39 15.38
N PHE A 199 10.24 27.51 15.70
CA PHE A 199 9.31 28.42 15.02
C PHE A 199 8.90 29.53 15.99
N THR A 200 9.32 30.75 15.71
CA THR A 200 9.08 31.93 16.56
C THR A 200 7.61 32.37 16.59
N GLU A 201 6.85 31.93 15.59
CA GLU A 201 5.41 32.18 15.45
C GLU A 201 4.57 31.41 16.47
N VAL A 202 5.12 30.33 17.05
CA VAL A 202 4.46 29.51 18.05
C VAL A 202 4.97 29.90 19.44
N GLY A 203 4.13 30.57 20.22
CA GLY A 203 4.43 30.94 21.60
C GLY A 203 4.57 29.69 22.51
N PRO A 204 5.35 29.81 23.61
CA PRO A 204 5.59 28.70 24.54
C PRO A 204 4.33 28.13 25.20
N GLU A 205 3.26 28.91 25.26
CA GLU A 205 1.98 28.52 25.80
C GLU A 205 1.28 27.42 24.95
N LEU A 206 1.54 27.41 23.64
CA LEU A 206 1.01 26.41 22.72
C LEU A 206 1.90 25.15 22.61
N HIS A 207 3.12 25.15 23.12
CA HIS A 207 4.01 23.97 23.05
C HIS A 207 3.37 22.69 23.61
N PRO A 208 2.60 22.70 24.72
CA PRO A 208 1.91 21.49 25.20
C PRO A 208 0.90 20.94 24.19
N TYR A 209 0.20 21.79 23.45
CA TYR A 209 -0.79 21.42 22.44
C TYR A 209 -0.14 20.82 21.20
N PHE A 210 0.95 21.39 20.72
CA PHE A 210 1.73 20.83 19.61
C PHE A 210 2.44 19.55 20.00
N ARG A 211 2.82 19.36 21.28
CA ARG A 211 3.37 18.10 21.79
C ARG A 211 2.31 17.01 21.74
N ASP A 212 1.08 17.29 22.10
CA ASP A 212 -0.02 16.33 22.03
C ASP A 212 -0.24 15.85 20.58
N VAL A 213 -0.30 16.78 19.62
CA VAL A 213 -0.36 16.45 18.18
C VAL A 213 0.84 15.61 17.74
N HIS A 214 2.05 15.95 18.21
CA HIS A 214 3.26 15.20 17.89
C HIS A 214 3.22 13.78 18.46
N ASP A 215 2.74 13.61 19.69
CA ASP A 215 2.59 12.29 20.32
C ASP A 215 1.56 11.42 19.56
N HIS A 216 0.42 11.98 19.15
CA HIS A 216 -0.57 11.30 18.30
C HIS A 216 0.04 10.91 16.94
N LEU A 217 0.74 11.84 16.28
CA LEU A 217 1.40 11.55 15.00
C LEU A 217 2.46 10.46 15.13
N ARG A 218 3.18 10.41 16.25
CA ARG A 218 4.17 9.38 16.52
C ARG A 218 3.51 8.00 16.65
N LEU A 219 2.39 7.89 17.35
CA LEU A 219 1.62 6.65 17.44
C LEU A 219 1.17 6.17 16.06
N VAL A 220 0.58 7.06 15.26
CA VAL A 220 0.19 6.77 13.88
C VAL A 220 1.39 6.27 13.06
N ASN A 221 2.55 6.93 13.18
CA ASN A 221 3.75 6.54 12.44
C ASN A 221 4.30 5.17 12.90
N GLU A 222 4.22 4.84 14.18
CA GLU A 222 4.62 3.54 14.72
C GLU A 222 3.72 2.43 14.14
N GLU A 223 2.40 2.63 14.12
CA GLU A 223 1.43 1.69 13.56
C GLU A 223 1.63 1.48 12.05
N VAL A 224 1.74 2.56 11.28
CA VAL A 224 1.99 2.47 9.82
C VAL A 224 3.31 1.75 9.52
N THR A 225 4.33 1.94 10.36
CA THR A 225 5.61 1.23 10.22
C THR A 225 5.43 -0.27 10.48
N ALA A 226 4.71 -0.64 11.53
CA ALA A 226 4.40 -2.03 11.85
C ALA A 226 3.57 -2.71 10.73
N GLN A 227 2.59 -2.02 10.19
CA GLN A 227 1.78 -2.50 9.05
C GLN A 227 2.64 -2.77 7.80
N ARG A 228 3.61 -1.90 7.48
CA ARG A 228 4.56 -2.12 6.38
C ARG A 228 5.40 -3.38 6.57
N ASP A 229 5.90 -3.59 7.77
CA ASP A 229 6.74 -4.74 8.11
C ASP A 229 5.92 -6.03 8.08
N LEU A 230 4.68 -5.99 8.58
CA LEU A 230 3.74 -7.11 8.54
C LEU A 230 3.41 -7.50 7.09
N LEU A 231 3.09 -6.53 6.21
CA LEU A 231 2.85 -6.80 4.79
C LEU A 231 4.06 -7.41 4.08
N THR A 232 5.27 -7.03 4.46
CA THR A 232 6.49 -7.66 3.94
C THR A 232 6.55 -9.13 4.34
N THR A 233 6.25 -9.43 5.61
CA THR A 233 6.19 -10.79 6.14
C THR A 233 5.08 -11.61 5.48
N CYS A 234 3.90 -11.02 5.28
CA CYS A 234 2.79 -11.66 4.57
C CYS A 234 3.15 -12.00 3.12
N LEU A 235 3.86 -11.12 2.42
CA LEU A 235 4.31 -11.37 1.06
C LEU A 235 5.28 -12.56 1.00
N GLU A 236 6.27 -12.61 1.90
CA GLU A 236 7.23 -13.71 1.99
C GLU A 236 6.54 -15.04 2.32
N ALA A 237 5.62 -15.03 3.28
CA ALA A 237 4.82 -16.21 3.64
C ALA A 237 3.93 -16.67 2.49
N ASN A 238 3.27 -15.75 1.76
CA ASN A 238 2.46 -16.08 0.59
C ASN A 238 3.29 -16.73 -0.52
N MET A 239 4.50 -16.23 -0.78
CA MET A 239 5.43 -16.84 -1.74
C MET A 239 5.85 -18.25 -1.31
N ALA A 240 6.05 -18.50 -0.02
CA ALA A 240 6.33 -19.84 0.51
C ALA A 240 5.13 -20.79 0.29
N VAL A 241 3.89 -20.34 0.56
CA VAL A 241 2.67 -21.13 0.31
C VAL A 241 2.54 -21.48 -1.18
N ILE A 242 2.77 -20.52 -2.07
CA ILE A 242 2.76 -20.74 -3.53
C ILE A 242 3.80 -21.79 -3.92
N SER A 243 5.03 -21.72 -3.38
CA SER A 243 6.12 -22.67 -3.66
C SER A 243 5.75 -24.09 -3.21
N VAL A 244 5.15 -24.24 -2.03
CA VAL A 244 4.66 -25.54 -1.54
C VAL A 244 3.58 -26.10 -2.45
N GLU A 245 2.65 -25.29 -2.91
CA GLU A 245 1.58 -25.73 -3.81
C GLU A 245 2.14 -26.14 -5.19
N GLN A 246 3.09 -25.38 -5.74
CA GLN A 246 3.80 -25.76 -6.97
C GLN A 246 4.54 -27.11 -6.80
N THR A 247 5.16 -27.32 -5.65
CA THR A 247 5.84 -28.60 -5.34
C THR A 247 4.82 -29.75 -5.30
N LYS A 248 3.67 -29.60 -4.68
CA LYS A 248 2.61 -30.60 -4.68
C LYS A 248 2.10 -30.92 -6.08
N ILE A 249 1.91 -29.90 -6.92
CA ILE A 249 1.54 -30.09 -8.34
C ILE A 249 2.61 -30.88 -9.08
N SER A 250 3.88 -30.53 -8.90
CA SER A 250 5.02 -31.22 -9.52
C SER A 250 5.10 -32.69 -9.10
N VAL A 251 4.90 -32.99 -7.81
CA VAL A 251 4.85 -34.38 -7.30
C VAL A 251 3.71 -35.15 -7.96
N ARG A 252 2.48 -34.59 -7.99
CA ARG A 252 1.33 -35.24 -8.65
C ARG A 252 1.59 -35.48 -10.14
N GLN A 253 2.20 -34.50 -10.83
CA GLN A 253 2.56 -34.64 -12.24
C GLN A 253 3.60 -35.74 -12.45
N ASN A 254 4.61 -35.82 -11.58
CA ASN A 254 5.62 -36.90 -11.63
C ASN A 254 4.99 -38.29 -11.41
N ASP A 255 4.07 -38.41 -10.44
CA ASP A 255 3.32 -39.65 -10.20
C ASP A 255 2.50 -40.07 -11.44
N SER A 256 1.83 -39.12 -12.09
CA SER A 256 1.09 -39.38 -13.33
C SER A 256 1.98 -39.78 -14.47
N MET A 257 3.14 -39.11 -14.62
CA MET A 257 4.19 -39.49 -15.61
C MET A 257 4.74 -40.88 -15.34
N ARG A 258 4.99 -41.22 -14.07
CA ARG A 258 5.45 -42.56 -13.66
C ARG A 258 4.42 -43.64 -14.03
N GLN A 259 3.12 -43.40 -13.78
CA GLN A 259 2.05 -44.33 -14.18
C GLN A 259 1.99 -44.51 -15.70
N LEU A 260 2.07 -43.44 -16.48
CA LEU A 260 2.11 -43.47 -17.94
C LEU A 260 3.32 -44.24 -18.45
N THR A 261 4.51 -43.99 -17.85
CA THR A 261 5.74 -44.66 -18.20
C THR A 261 5.64 -46.18 -17.92
N MET A 262 5.08 -46.57 -16.75
CA MET A 262 4.86 -47.99 -16.43
C MET A 262 3.93 -48.66 -17.46
N LEU A 263 2.80 -48.00 -17.81
CA LEU A 263 1.90 -48.51 -18.84
C LEU A 263 2.63 -48.68 -20.20
N ALA A 264 3.31 -47.63 -20.65
CA ALA A 264 4.03 -47.63 -21.91
C ALA A 264 5.13 -48.77 -21.94
N THR A 265 5.83 -48.92 -20.83
CA THR A 265 6.89 -49.94 -20.70
C THR A 265 6.34 -51.37 -20.82
N VAL A 266 5.12 -51.62 -20.37
CA VAL A 266 4.46 -52.91 -20.50
C VAL A 266 3.85 -53.07 -21.90
N PHE A 267 3.08 -52.07 -22.38
CA PHE A 267 2.33 -52.20 -23.63
C PHE A 267 3.21 -52.11 -24.89
N LEU A 268 4.34 -51.40 -24.89
CA LEU A 268 5.16 -51.23 -26.06
C LEU A 268 5.83 -52.54 -26.52
N PRO A 269 6.47 -53.35 -25.65
CA PRO A 269 6.96 -54.66 -26.02
C PRO A 269 5.82 -55.62 -26.43
N LEU A 270 4.69 -55.56 -25.71
CA LEU A 270 3.51 -56.38 -26.04
C LEU A 270 3.06 -56.12 -27.47
N THR A 271 2.87 -54.86 -27.83
CA THR A 271 2.42 -54.43 -29.15
C THR A 271 3.42 -54.81 -30.24
N PHE A 272 4.74 -54.64 -29.93
CA PHE A 272 5.78 -55.04 -30.87
C PHE A 272 5.76 -56.55 -31.14
N VAL A 273 5.70 -57.39 -30.12
CA VAL A 273 5.67 -58.87 -30.27
C VAL A 273 4.41 -59.29 -31.02
N THR A 274 3.24 -58.80 -30.61
CA THR A 274 2.00 -59.16 -31.29
C THR A 274 1.97 -58.68 -32.74
N GLY A 275 2.47 -57.43 -32.99
CA GLY A 275 2.58 -56.89 -34.35
C GLY A 275 3.57 -57.64 -35.23
N PHE A 276 4.73 -58.04 -34.69
CA PHE A 276 5.72 -58.80 -35.43
C PHE A 276 5.22 -60.19 -35.82
N PHE A 277 4.63 -60.93 -34.89
CA PHE A 277 4.07 -62.27 -35.21
C PHE A 277 2.72 -62.19 -35.97
N GLY A 278 2.05 -61.01 -35.97
CA GLY A 278 0.89 -60.78 -36.81
C GLY A 278 1.16 -60.51 -38.28
N GLN A 279 2.45 -60.41 -38.66
CA GLN A 279 2.86 -60.23 -40.06
C GLN A 279 2.78 -61.55 -40.82
N ASN A 280 2.04 -61.58 -41.90
CA ASN A 280 1.82 -62.76 -42.74
C ASN A 280 2.95 -63.00 -43.75
N PHE A 281 4.20 -62.97 -43.34
CA PHE A 281 5.32 -63.34 -44.20
C PHE A 281 5.36 -64.86 -44.39
N GLY A 282 5.44 -65.35 -45.66
CA GLY A 282 5.47 -66.77 -46.00
C GLY A 282 6.54 -67.55 -45.30
N PHE A 283 7.66 -66.93 -44.88
CA PHE A 283 8.69 -67.53 -44.07
C PHE A 283 8.21 -67.84 -42.64
N LEU A 284 7.57 -66.87 -41.96
CA LEU A 284 7.06 -67.06 -40.61
C LEU A 284 5.94 -68.10 -40.57
N VAL A 285 4.99 -68.06 -41.53
CA VAL A 285 3.91 -68.99 -41.63
C VAL A 285 4.35 -70.45 -41.85
N ARG A 286 5.52 -70.67 -42.54
CA ARG A 286 6.06 -72.03 -42.78
C ARG A 286 6.85 -72.58 -41.61
N HIS A 287 7.43 -71.75 -40.75
CA HIS A 287 8.37 -72.20 -39.70
C HIS A 287 7.70 -72.13 -38.29
N VAL A 288 6.56 -71.46 -38.11
CA VAL A 288 5.84 -71.37 -36.84
C VAL A 288 4.48 -72.07 -37.02
N ASN A 289 4.49 -73.37 -37.09
CA ASN A 289 3.33 -74.18 -37.40
C ASN A 289 2.82 -75.09 -36.26
N THR A 290 3.61 -75.16 -35.17
CA THR A 290 3.30 -76.05 -34.05
C THR A 290 2.72 -75.25 -32.88
N VAL A 291 1.84 -75.86 -32.13
CA VAL A 291 1.27 -75.26 -30.91
C VAL A 291 2.40 -74.89 -29.91
N TRP A 292 3.50 -75.68 -29.90
CA TRP A 292 4.64 -75.40 -29.07
C TRP A 292 5.42 -74.13 -29.51
N ASP A 293 5.51 -73.88 -30.81
CA ASP A 293 6.14 -72.63 -31.32
C ASP A 293 5.29 -71.43 -30.95
N PHE A 294 3.99 -71.51 -30.99
CA PHE A 294 3.08 -70.46 -30.53
C PHE A 294 3.22 -70.19 -29.03
N VAL A 295 3.31 -71.25 -28.20
CA VAL A 295 3.50 -71.09 -26.76
C VAL A 295 4.87 -70.49 -26.43
N LEU A 296 5.95 -70.96 -27.07
CA LEU A 296 7.32 -70.57 -26.78
C LEU A 296 7.61 -69.14 -27.30
N PHE A 297 7.30 -68.86 -28.56
CA PHE A 297 7.67 -67.60 -29.21
C PHE A 297 6.53 -66.58 -29.09
N GLY A 298 5.26 -66.97 -29.11
CA GLY A 298 4.15 -66.04 -28.94
C GLY A 298 3.94 -65.67 -27.48
N ILE A 299 3.56 -66.63 -26.63
CA ILE A 299 3.27 -66.36 -25.21
C ILE A 299 4.55 -66.12 -24.40
N GLY A 300 5.59 -66.96 -24.61
CA GLY A 300 6.88 -66.79 -23.92
C GLY A 300 7.59 -65.48 -24.29
N GLY A 301 7.61 -65.15 -25.59
CA GLY A 301 8.16 -63.89 -26.10
C GLY A 301 7.41 -62.63 -25.58
N LEU A 302 6.13 -62.81 -25.17
CA LEU A 302 5.32 -61.77 -24.60
C LEU A 302 5.52 -61.62 -23.09
N LEU A 303 5.51 -62.73 -22.35
CA LEU A 303 5.59 -62.73 -20.89
C LEU A 303 6.97 -62.46 -20.32
N LEU A 304 8.04 -62.91 -21.01
CA LEU A 304 9.43 -62.83 -20.51
C LEU A 304 9.93 -61.41 -20.48
N PRO A 305 9.80 -60.54 -21.51
CA PRO A 305 10.15 -59.15 -21.44
C PRO A 305 9.33 -58.39 -20.39
N CYS A 306 8.03 -58.67 -20.26
CA CYS A 306 7.19 -58.08 -19.26
C CYS A 306 7.64 -58.43 -17.83
N ALA A 307 7.97 -59.68 -17.57
CA ALA A 307 8.44 -60.14 -16.27
C ALA A 307 9.79 -59.53 -15.91
N VAL A 308 10.73 -59.46 -16.85
CA VAL A 308 12.04 -58.81 -16.65
C VAL A 308 11.86 -57.32 -16.36
N LEU A 309 11.01 -56.63 -17.09
CA LEU A 309 10.72 -55.20 -16.88
C LEU A 309 10.07 -54.92 -15.53
N VAL A 310 9.06 -55.70 -15.14
CA VAL A 310 8.41 -55.60 -13.83
C VAL A 310 9.41 -55.86 -12.70
N TYR A 311 10.27 -56.87 -12.86
CA TYR A 311 11.33 -57.17 -11.90
C TYR A 311 12.30 -55.99 -11.78
N TRP A 312 12.76 -55.42 -12.89
CA TRP A 312 13.69 -54.30 -12.92
C TRP A 312 13.09 -53.04 -12.27
N ILE A 313 11.84 -52.69 -12.58
CA ILE A 313 11.13 -51.56 -11.98
C ILE A 313 10.98 -51.73 -10.46
N ARG A 314 10.62 -52.91 -10.00
CA ARG A 314 10.52 -53.19 -8.56
C ARG A 314 11.86 -53.12 -7.84
N HIS A 315 12.94 -53.43 -8.50
CA HIS A 315 14.27 -53.42 -7.88
C HIS A 315 14.93 -52.04 -7.93
N SER A 316 14.58 -51.19 -8.90
CA SER A 316 15.06 -49.81 -8.98
C SER A 316 14.40 -48.88 -8.01
N ASP A 317 13.22 -49.20 -7.48
CA ASP A 317 12.52 -48.44 -6.46
C ASP A 317 13.03 -48.70 -5.02
N THR A 318 13.95 -49.64 -4.84
CA THR A 318 14.57 -50.01 -3.53
C THR A 318 16.01 -49.55 -3.39
N ALA A 319 16.60 -48.89 -4.39
CA ALA A 319 17.90 -48.26 -4.38
C ALA A 319 17.79 -46.73 -4.44
#